data_899e38b8d5d6070e63d6b8d44559dc17
#
_entry.id   899e38b8d5d6070e63d6b8d44559dc17
#
_cell.length_a   1.000
_cell.length_b   1.000
_cell.length_c   1.000
_cell.angle_alpha   90.00
_cell.angle_beta   90.00
_cell.angle_gamma   90.00
#
_symmetry.space_group_name_H-M   'P 1'
#
loop_
_entity.id
_entity.type
_entity.pdbx_description
1 polymer ?
#
loop_
_entity_poly.entity_id
_entity_poly.type
_entity_poly.pdbx_seq_one_letter_code
_entity_poly.pdbx_strand_id
1 'polypeptide(L)'
;MKAFLKIFGALMLLVGSGSLAHAELTIDVTKGIQGGGIPIAIAPFAGGASENIAGIIASDLKRTGKFAPQSPDVRADYAVTGQASPGGSRGYVVRFQLAGAQGSQLLNLSFDVPPNQLRPVAHRISDLIYEKLTGEKGLSGTRIAFVTAGGGSWFLVIADADGQNPKVILRSTQPIMSPAWSPDGSRLAYVSFEGRRPQIVVQEVYTGARRTVSAAPGINGAPSWAPNGQRLAFTLSKDGNPEIYSLDLGSPNPVRLTNGSAIDTEPVWLPDGSVVFTSDRGGSPQLYRIGPGGGAAQRLTFEGSYNAKPTVSPDGRYIAMVHQRNSRFYIAVLDMKTRQFRVLTSGGLADSPTFAPNGRMIIYSDGQRLNAISVDGGVKQDFVLRGRARDPVWAPYSR
;
A
#
# COMPACT_ATOMS: atom_id res chain seq x y z
N MET A 1 -11.17 -25.27 -14.85
CA MET A 1 -10.25 -24.68 -15.85
C MET A 1 -10.83 -23.53 -16.69
N LYS A 2 -12.07 -23.62 -17.23
CA LYS A 2 -12.65 -22.55 -18.08
C LYS A 2 -13.13 -21.27 -17.33
N ALA A 3 -13.47 -21.35 -16.06
CA ALA A 3 -14.00 -20.21 -15.30
C ALA A 3 -12.90 -19.25 -14.75
N PHE A 4 -11.74 -19.78 -14.38
CA PHE A 4 -10.63 -18.97 -13.87
C PHE A 4 -9.89 -18.21 -14.98
N LEU A 5 -9.82 -18.78 -16.17
CA LEU A 5 -9.25 -18.09 -17.35
C LEU A 5 -10.11 -16.90 -17.79
N LYS A 6 -11.42 -16.91 -17.50
CA LYS A 6 -12.32 -15.79 -17.81
C LYS A 6 -12.13 -14.58 -16.89
N ILE A 7 -11.62 -14.76 -15.66
CA ILE A 7 -11.33 -13.64 -14.74
C ILE A 7 -10.04 -12.92 -15.16
N PHE A 8 -9.09 -13.61 -15.78
CA PHE A 8 -7.90 -13.00 -16.38
C PHE A 8 -8.18 -12.32 -17.74
N GLY A 9 -9.24 -12.72 -18.45
CA GLY A 9 -9.54 -12.27 -19.82
C GLY A 9 -10.57 -11.14 -19.96
N ALA A 10 -11.33 -10.79 -18.92
CA ALA A 10 -12.46 -9.85 -19.05
C ALA A 10 -12.10 -8.35 -18.89
N LEU A 11 -10.80 -7.99 -18.83
CA LEU A 11 -10.36 -6.61 -18.70
C LEU A 11 -9.56 -6.09 -19.91
N MET A 12 -9.69 -6.72 -21.07
CA MET A 12 -9.17 -6.19 -22.33
C MET A 12 -10.27 -5.47 -23.13
N LEU A 13 -9.96 -4.24 -23.49
CA LEU A 13 -10.58 -3.32 -24.45
C LEU A 13 -11.28 -2.11 -23.85
N LEU A 14 -10.51 -1.01 -23.83
CA LEU A 14 -10.94 0.29 -24.36
C LEU A 14 -9.70 1.23 -24.38
N VAL A 15 -9.13 1.39 -25.57
CA VAL A 15 -8.01 2.30 -25.84
C VAL A 15 -8.58 3.69 -26.07
N GLY A 16 -8.27 4.61 -25.15
CA GLY A 16 -8.47 6.04 -25.35
C GLY A 16 -7.10 6.74 -25.38
N SER A 17 -6.80 7.42 -26.48
CA SER A 17 -5.59 8.23 -26.66
C SER A 17 -5.63 9.48 -25.79
N GLY A 18 -4.72 9.59 -24.82
CA GLY A 18 -4.56 10.76 -23.97
C GLY A 18 -3.08 11.06 -23.71
N SER A 19 -2.68 12.30 -23.93
CA SER A 19 -1.34 12.85 -23.72
C SER A 19 -0.85 12.71 -22.30
N LEU A 20 0.46 12.44 -22.13
CA LEU A 20 1.19 12.42 -20.88
C LEU A 20 1.21 13.83 -20.26
N ALA A 21 0.19 14.15 -19.47
CA ALA A 21 0.24 15.26 -18.54
C ALA A 21 0.63 14.70 -17.16
N HIS A 22 1.49 15.40 -16.45
CA HIS A 22 1.86 15.08 -15.05
C HIS A 22 0.58 14.85 -14.25
N ALA A 23 0.44 13.66 -13.68
CA ALA A 23 -0.71 13.31 -12.87
C ALA A 23 -0.56 13.97 -11.52
N GLU A 24 -1.28 15.04 -11.29
CA GLU A 24 -1.47 15.63 -9.97
C GLU A 24 -2.48 14.73 -9.22
N LEU A 25 -2.06 14.12 -8.14
CA LEU A 25 -2.87 13.26 -7.29
C LEU A 25 -3.46 14.12 -6.17
N THR A 26 -4.78 14.24 -6.13
CA THR A 26 -5.48 14.90 -5.03
C THR A 26 -6.20 13.85 -4.18
N ILE A 27 -6.09 13.93 -2.87
CA ILE A 27 -6.80 13.04 -1.94
C ILE A 27 -7.96 13.79 -1.31
N ASP A 28 -9.17 13.30 -1.54
CA ASP A 28 -10.37 13.74 -0.84
C ASP A 28 -10.73 12.78 0.30
N VAL A 29 -10.91 13.34 1.51
CA VAL A 29 -11.38 12.58 2.68
C VAL A 29 -12.89 12.72 2.77
N THR A 30 -13.61 11.67 2.39
CA THR A 30 -15.07 11.71 2.25
C THR A 30 -15.87 11.38 3.52
N LYS A 31 -15.23 10.85 4.57
CA LYS A 31 -15.84 10.71 5.90
C LYS A 31 -14.79 10.87 6.99
N GLY A 32 -14.83 11.99 7.69
CA GLY A 32 -14.22 12.17 8.99
C GLY A 32 -15.09 11.52 10.09
N ILE A 33 -14.52 11.36 11.25
CA ILE A 33 -15.10 10.79 12.46
C ILE A 33 -16.50 11.37 12.70
N GLN A 34 -17.49 10.53 12.96
CA GLN A 34 -18.71 10.95 13.68
C GLN A 34 -18.27 11.40 15.08
N GLY A 35 -18.18 12.75 15.30
CA GLY A 35 -17.79 13.29 16.58
C GLY A 35 -16.73 14.40 16.57
N GLY A 36 -16.29 14.89 15.38
CA GLY A 36 -15.28 15.95 15.27
C GLY A 36 -13.88 15.44 15.69
N GLY A 37 -12.90 15.52 14.78
CA GLY A 37 -11.51 15.17 15.10
C GLY A 37 -10.92 16.10 16.19
N ILE A 38 -9.76 15.73 16.72
CA ILE A 38 -9.01 16.52 17.70
C ILE A 38 -8.68 17.90 17.10
N PRO A 39 -9.19 19.01 17.68
CA PRO A 39 -8.92 20.34 17.17
C PRO A 39 -7.43 20.69 17.30
N ILE A 40 -6.78 21.06 16.19
CA ILE A 40 -5.37 21.44 16.17
C ILE A 40 -5.19 22.71 15.31
N ALA A 41 -4.74 23.78 15.91
CA ALA A 41 -4.42 25.03 15.21
C ALA A 41 -3.03 24.93 14.57
N ILE A 42 -2.91 25.31 13.30
CA ILE A 42 -1.64 25.23 12.59
C ILE A 42 -1.32 26.61 12.01
N ALA A 43 -0.31 27.28 12.58
CA ALA A 43 0.14 28.56 12.11
C ALA A 43 1.01 28.45 10.85
N PRO A 44 0.95 29.42 9.93
CA PRO A 44 1.91 29.51 8.84
C PRO A 44 3.35 29.51 9.36
N PHE A 45 4.24 28.77 8.70
CA PHE A 45 5.67 28.77 9.06
C PHE A 45 6.33 30.04 8.56
N ALA A 46 6.96 30.78 9.47
CA ALA A 46 7.71 31.98 9.13
C ALA A 46 9.03 31.64 8.38
N GLY A 47 9.64 32.60 7.68
CA GLY A 47 10.99 32.46 7.10
C GLY A 47 11.05 32.27 5.58
N GLY A 48 9.92 32.28 4.86
CA GLY A 48 9.86 32.37 3.39
C GLY A 48 10.33 31.12 2.64
N ALA A 49 10.14 29.92 3.20
CA ALA A 49 10.37 28.68 2.48
C ALA A 49 9.44 28.55 1.25
N SER A 50 9.96 27.92 0.19
CA SER A 50 9.22 27.70 -1.06
C SER A 50 8.03 26.76 -0.92
N GLU A 51 8.03 25.89 0.09
CA GLU A 51 6.97 24.94 0.38
C GLU A 51 6.01 25.44 1.45
N ASN A 52 4.73 25.16 1.27
CA ASN A 52 3.71 25.43 2.29
C ASN A 52 3.70 24.34 3.37
N ILE A 53 4.70 24.34 4.25
CA ILE A 53 4.88 23.33 5.31
C ILE A 53 3.60 23.22 6.17
N ALA A 54 3.01 24.33 6.60
CA ALA A 54 1.78 24.32 7.40
C ALA A 54 0.60 23.67 6.67
N GLY A 55 0.44 23.97 5.37
CA GLY A 55 -0.62 23.36 4.54
C GLY A 55 -0.44 21.87 4.35
N ILE A 56 0.80 21.39 4.20
CA ILE A 56 1.12 19.95 4.11
C ILE A 56 0.76 19.27 5.44
N ILE A 57 1.20 19.82 6.58
CA ILE A 57 0.90 19.29 7.92
C ILE A 57 -0.62 19.22 8.14
N ALA A 58 -1.36 20.30 7.79
CA ALA A 58 -2.80 20.32 7.92
C ALA A 58 -3.48 19.23 7.07
N SER A 59 -3.07 19.08 5.82
CA SER A 59 -3.58 18.03 4.92
C SER A 59 -3.30 16.63 5.46
N ASP A 60 -2.07 16.39 5.92
CA ASP A 60 -1.65 15.10 6.47
C ASP A 60 -2.49 14.70 7.68
N LEU A 61 -2.59 15.60 8.66
CA LEU A 61 -3.35 15.33 9.88
C LEU A 61 -4.85 15.15 9.60
N LYS A 62 -5.42 15.96 8.69
CA LYS A 62 -6.80 15.81 8.26
C LYS A 62 -7.08 14.44 7.63
N ARG A 63 -6.15 13.95 6.77
CA ARG A 63 -6.29 12.64 6.12
C ARG A 63 -6.34 11.48 7.11
N THR A 64 -5.73 11.61 8.29
CA THR A 64 -5.82 10.56 9.30
C THR A 64 -7.24 10.32 9.80
N GLY A 65 -8.14 11.29 9.60
CA GLY A 65 -9.49 11.31 10.14
C GLY A 65 -9.57 11.51 11.68
N LYS A 66 -8.41 11.63 12.36
CA LYS A 66 -8.33 11.82 13.82
C LYS A 66 -8.23 13.28 14.24
N PHE A 67 -7.84 14.16 13.33
CA PHE A 67 -7.61 15.59 13.60
C PHE A 67 -8.53 16.47 12.78
N ALA A 68 -8.86 17.62 13.36
CA ALA A 68 -9.56 18.74 12.75
C ALA A 68 -8.62 19.96 12.71
N PRO A 69 -7.75 20.09 11.69
CA PRO A 69 -6.87 21.24 11.54
C PRO A 69 -7.66 22.54 11.38
N GLN A 70 -7.24 23.59 12.09
CA GLN A 70 -7.90 24.89 12.14
C GLN A 70 -6.90 26.01 11.95
N SER A 71 -7.41 27.19 11.62
CA SER A 71 -6.63 28.44 11.60
C SER A 71 -6.13 28.83 13.01
N PRO A 72 -4.98 29.49 13.15
CA PRO A 72 -4.39 29.81 14.46
C PRO A 72 -5.22 30.76 15.31
N ASP A 73 -6.16 31.49 14.72
CA ASP A 73 -7.11 32.38 15.42
C ASP A 73 -8.30 31.65 16.04
N VAL A 74 -8.47 30.35 15.75
CA VAL A 74 -9.53 29.52 16.31
C VAL A 74 -9.01 28.75 17.51
N ARG A 75 -9.82 28.71 18.58
CA ARG A 75 -9.46 27.94 19.78
C ARG A 75 -9.38 26.46 19.46
N ALA A 76 -8.24 25.85 19.75
CA ALA A 76 -7.97 24.43 19.55
C ALA A 76 -7.31 23.83 20.81
N ASP A 77 -7.35 22.50 20.92
CA ASP A 77 -6.73 21.77 22.02
C ASP A 77 -5.21 21.75 21.92
N TYR A 78 -4.70 21.85 20.68
CA TYR A 78 -3.29 21.84 20.36
C TYR A 78 -2.96 22.94 19.35
N ALA A 79 -1.71 23.43 19.40
CA ALA A 79 -1.20 24.43 18.46
C ALA A 79 0.15 24.00 17.90
N VAL A 80 0.31 24.17 16.59
CA VAL A 80 1.58 23.98 15.85
C VAL A 80 2.05 25.34 15.37
N THR A 81 3.28 25.70 15.75
CA THR A 81 3.98 26.88 15.26
C THR A 81 5.33 26.47 14.70
N GLY A 82 5.87 27.25 13.77
CA GLY A 82 7.16 26.90 13.19
C GLY A 82 7.78 28.01 12.36
N GLN A 83 9.04 27.77 12.00
CA GLN A 83 9.85 28.64 11.17
C GLN A 83 10.70 27.78 10.23
N ALA A 84 10.82 28.19 8.99
CA ALA A 84 11.73 27.61 8.00
C ALA A 84 12.62 28.73 7.43
N SER A 85 13.79 28.89 8.04
CA SER A 85 14.75 29.93 7.70
C SER A 85 15.88 29.40 6.82
N PRO A 86 16.44 30.20 5.89
CA PRO A 86 17.65 29.81 5.19
C PRO A 86 18.76 29.41 6.17
N GLY A 87 19.35 28.26 5.97
CA GLY A 87 20.42 27.67 6.80
C GLY A 87 21.78 27.72 6.11
N GLY A 88 22.37 28.90 5.96
CA GLY A 88 23.66 29.09 5.30
C GLY A 88 23.66 28.67 3.82
N SER A 89 24.78 28.19 3.30
CA SER A 89 24.98 27.91 1.86
C SER A 89 24.25 26.70 1.29
N ARG A 90 23.45 25.94 2.06
CA ARG A 90 23.02 24.61 1.66
C ARG A 90 21.58 24.22 1.91
N GLY A 91 20.70 25.08 2.44
CA GLY A 91 19.32 24.65 2.66
C GLY A 91 18.54 25.49 3.66
N TYR A 92 17.69 24.81 4.43
CA TYR A 92 16.80 25.41 5.42
C TYR A 92 17.00 24.77 6.80
N VAL A 93 16.84 25.61 7.84
CA VAL A 93 16.60 25.13 9.22
C VAL A 93 15.11 25.23 9.47
N VAL A 94 14.47 24.09 9.59
CA VAL A 94 13.03 24.01 9.91
C VAL A 94 12.87 23.70 11.39
N ARG A 95 12.30 24.64 12.14
CA ARG A 95 11.95 24.49 13.56
C ARG A 95 10.46 24.42 13.71
N PHE A 96 9.98 23.53 14.57
CA PHE A 96 8.58 23.50 14.91
C PHE A 96 8.37 23.21 16.40
N GLN A 97 7.24 23.66 16.90
CA GLN A 97 6.77 23.43 18.25
C GLN A 97 5.32 22.92 18.21
N LEU A 98 5.04 21.90 18.98
CA LEU A 98 3.69 21.46 19.32
C LEU A 98 3.41 21.84 20.76
N ALA A 99 2.40 22.65 20.99
CA ALA A 99 1.89 23.01 22.32
C ALA A 99 0.53 22.36 22.54
N GLY A 100 0.29 21.92 23.77
CA GLY A 100 -1.02 21.49 24.25
C GLY A 100 -1.85 22.63 24.84
N ALA A 101 -3.03 22.31 25.32
CA ALA A 101 -3.87 23.24 26.06
C ALA A 101 -3.06 23.91 27.20
N GLN A 102 -3.30 25.18 27.44
CA GLN A 102 -2.59 26.01 28.46
C GLN A 102 -1.10 26.26 28.14
N GLY A 103 -0.64 26.03 26.88
CA GLY A 103 0.71 26.34 26.44
C GLY A 103 1.78 25.34 26.88
N SER A 104 1.42 24.15 27.35
CA SER A 104 2.38 23.11 27.67
C SER A 104 3.11 22.65 26.42
N GLN A 105 4.45 22.69 26.41
CA GLN A 105 5.28 22.27 25.30
C GLN A 105 5.33 20.75 25.20
N LEU A 106 4.82 20.16 24.12
CA LEU A 106 4.79 18.72 23.86
C LEU A 106 5.94 18.27 22.97
N LEU A 107 6.27 19.05 21.94
CA LEU A 107 7.43 18.84 21.04
C LEU A 107 8.08 20.19 20.75
N ASN A 108 9.42 20.17 20.59
CA ASN A 108 10.20 21.30 20.09
C ASN A 108 11.44 20.74 19.39
N LEU A 109 11.43 20.72 18.06
CA LEU A 109 12.43 20.07 17.24
C LEU A 109 12.92 20.97 16.11
N SER A 110 14.16 20.69 15.65
CA SER A 110 14.81 21.38 14.54
C SER A 110 15.39 20.38 13.56
N PHE A 111 15.28 20.69 12.26
CA PHE A 111 15.80 19.89 11.16
C PHE A 111 16.63 20.77 10.23
N ASP A 112 17.84 20.33 9.91
CA ASP A 112 18.66 20.92 8.84
C ASP A 112 18.43 20.12 7.57
N VAL A 113 17.84 20.74 6.55
CA VAL A 113 17.41 20.05 5.33
C VAL A 113 17.77 20.81 4.06
N PRO A 114 18.17 20.13 2.98
CA PRO A 114 18.30 20.76 1.67
C PRO A 114 16.91 21.19 1.13
N PRO A 115 16.86 22.13 0.16
CA PRO A 115 15.60 22.69 -0.34
C PRO A 115 14.60 21.64 -0.84
N ASN A 116 15.07 20.56 -1.46
CA ASN A 116 14.26 19.47 -1.98
C ASN A 116 13.72 18.52 -0.89
N GLN A 117 14.06 18.74 0.39
CA GLN A 117 13.59 17.95 1.53
C GLN A 117 12.57 18.71 2.41
N LEU A 118 12.11 19.89 2.00
CA LEU A 118 11.11 20.66 2.76
C LEU A 118 9.78 19.89 2.87
N ARG A 119 9.30 19.28 1.76
CA ARG A 119 8.09 18.46 1.78
C ARG A 119 8.24 17.17 2.62
N PRO A 120 9.28 16.35 2.46
CA PRO A 120 9.56 15.23 3.35
C PRO A 120 9.62 15.60 4.84
N VAL A 121 10.21 16.76 5.16
CA VAL A 121 10.25 17.24 6.56
C VAL A 121 8.86 17.63 7.06
N ALA A 122 8.00 18.24 6.25
CA ALA A 122 6.61 18.52 6.62
C ALA A 122 5.85 17.23 6.94
N HIS A 123 5.97 16.19 6.13
CA HIS A 123 5.40 14.86 6.40
C HIS A 123 5.95 14.24 7.70
N ARG A 124 7.27 14.37 7.93
CA ARG A 124 7.89 13.92 9.18
C ARG A 124 7.34 14.65 10.41
N ILE A 125 7.13 15.95 10.32
CA ILE A 125 6.50 16.74 11.40
C ILE A 125 5.08 16.25 11.64
N SER A 126 4.31 16.01 10.59
CA SER A 126 2.94 15.44 10.68
C SER A 126 2.95 14.09 11.42
N ASP A 127 3.88 13.21 11.07
CA ASP A 127 3.99 11.89 11.69
C ASP A 127 4.41 11.98 13.17
N LEU A 128 5.33 12.90 13.52
CA LEU A 128 5.73 13.15 14.90
C LEU A 128 4.58 13.70 15.76
N ILE A 129 3.77 14.62 15.21
CA ILE A 129 2.58 15.14 15.86
C ILE A 129 1.56 14.01 16.06
N TYR A 130 1.30 13.23 15.00
CA TYR A 130 0.39 12.10 15.04
C TYR A 130 0.81 11.09 16.11
N GLU A 131 2.08 10.66 16.11
CA GLU A 131 2.61 9.70 17.07
C GLU A 131 2.56 10.25 18.51
N LYS A 132 2.92 11.53 18.72
CA LYS A 132 2.88 12.15 20.02
C LYS A 132 1.49 12.19 20.64
N LEU A 133 0.47 12.46 19.80
CA LEU A 133 -0.91 12.65 20.29
C LEU A 133 -1.76 11.37 20.27
N THR A 134 -1.36 10.35 19.52
CA THR A 134 -2.13 9.10 19.39
C THR A 134 -1.43 7.86 19.92
N GLY A 135 -0.11 7.91 20.10
CA GLY A 135 0.74 6.75 20.41
C GLY A 135 0.96 5.79 19.24
N GLU A 136 0.45 6.11 18.04
CA GLU A 136 0.58 5.30 16.83
C GLU A 136 1.51 5.98 15.82
N LYS A 137 2.28 5.20 15.05
CA LYS A 137 3.13 5.76 13.99
C LYS A 137 2.28 6.35 12.86
N GLY A 138 2.65 7.54 12.40
CA GLY A 138 2.04 8.21 11.24
C GLY A 138 2.40 7.53 9.92
N LEU A 139 1.74 7.95 8.85
CA LEU A 139 1.90 7.39 7.50
C LEU A 139 2.34 8.43 6.46
N SER A 140 2.40 9.71 6.81
CA SER A 140 2.61 10.82 5.87
C SER A 140 3.96 10.74 5.17
N GLY A 141 5.01 10.34 5.87
CA GLY A 141 6.35 10.15 5.33
C GLY A 141 6.55 8.82 4.57
N THR A 142 5.51 8.02 4.35
CA THR A 142 5.60 6.76 3.62
C THR A 142 5.32 6.94 2.12
N ARG A 143 5.45 5.86 1.34
CA ARG A 143 5.23 5.86 -0.11
C ARG A 143 4.22 4.80 -0.51
N ILE A 144 3.63 4.97 -1.69
CA ILE A 144 2.81 3.96 -2.36
C ILE A 144 3.43 3.62 -3.71
N ALA A 145 3.27 2.39 -4.18
CA ALA A 145 3.51 2.04 -5.57
C ALA A 145 2.23 1.49 -6.19
N PHE A 146 2.03 1.71 -7.47
CA PHE A 146 0.87 1.24 -8.20
C PHE A 146 1.17 1.10 -9.69
N VAL A 147 0.31 0.38 -10.39
CA VAL A 147 0.39 0.21 -11.83
C VAL A 147 -0.67 1.09 -12.50
N THR A 148 -0.28 1.78 -13.57
CA THR A 148 -1.20 2.51 -14.45
C THR A 148 -0.92 2.17 -15.90
N ALA A 149 -1.88 2.46 -16.80
CA ALA A 149 -1.73 2.22 -18.23
C ALA A 149 -2.30 3.40 -19.03
N GLY A 150 -1.63 3.72 -20.11
CA GLY A 150 -2.03 4.78 -21.04
C GLY A 150 -1.14 4.82 -22.28
N GLY A 151 -1.67 5.26 -23.44
CA GLY A 151 -0.90 5.37 -24.66
C GLY A 151 -0.25 4.06 -25.15
N GLY A 152 -0.89 2.90 -24.92
CA GLY A 152 -0.32 1.59 -25.28
C GLY A 152 0.84 1.13 -24.41
N SER A 153 1.06 1.80 -23.27
CA SER A 153 2.14 1.47 -22.33
C SER A 153 1.61 1.25 -20.93
N TRP A 154 2.36 0.49 -20.15
CA TRP A 154 2.16 0.21 -18.73
C TRP A 154 3.24 0.91 -17.92
N PHE A 155 2.89 1.41 -16.77
CA PHE A 155 3.81 2.14 -15.93
C PHE A 155 3.72 1.61 -14.50
N LEU A 156 4.88 1.33 -13.91
CA LEU A 156 5.03 1.15 -12.47
C LEU A 156 5.44 2.50 -11.89
N VAL A 157 4.62 3.02 -10.98
CA VAL A 157 4.76 4.36 -10.42
C VAL A 157 4.95 4.27 -8.92
N ILE A 158 5.82 5.10 -8.35
CA ILE A 158 5.94 5.35 -6.90
C ILE A 158 5.52 6.79 -6.65
N ALA A 159 4.74 7.02 -5.60
CA ALA A 159 4.33 8.34 -5.14
C ALA A 159 4.45 8.44 -3.61
N ASP A 160 4.40 9.66 -3.07
CA ASP A 160 4.23 9.87 -1.64
C ASP A 160 2.88 9.29 -1.19
N ALA A 161 2.72 9.00 0.11
CA ALA A 161 1.48 8.43 0.65
C ALA A 161 0.26 9.35 0.46
N ASP A 162 0.48 10.64 0.22
CA ASP A 162 -0.55 11.60 -0.15
C ASP A 162 -0.82 11.66 -1.67
N GLY A 163 -0.11 10.82 -2.43
CA GLY A 163 -0.23 10.72 -3.87
C GLY A 163 0.53 11.77 -4.67
N GLN A 164 1.23 12.69 -4.01
CA GLN A 164 2.07 13.66 -4.69
C GLN A 164 3.41 13.07 -5.13
N ASN A 165 4.16 13.83 -5.94
CA ASN A 165 5.48 13.44 -6.46
C ASN A 165 5.51 12.08 -7.17
N PRO A 166 4.56 11.76 -8.08
CA PRO A 166 4.56 10.49 -8.79
C PRO A 166 5.82 10.35 -9.65
N LYS A 167 6.51 9.24 -9.51
CA LYS A 167 7.71 8.88 -10.26
C LYS A 167 7.47 7.58 -11.02
N VAL A 168 7.59 7.61 -12.34
CA VAL A 168 7.61 6.39 -13.16
C VAL A 168 8.98 5.71 -12.98
N ILE A 169 8.98 4.51 -12.41
CA ILE A 169 10.20 3.70 -12.21
C ILE A 169 10.36 2.59 -13.26
N LEU A 170 9.28 2.27 -13.98
CA LEU A 170 9.29 1.35 -15.12
C LEU A 170 8.21 1.74 -16.13
N ARG A 171 8.59 1.79 -17.40
CA ARG A 171 7.69 1.85 -18.55
C ARG A 171 7.85 0.60 -19.39
N SER A 172 6.76 -0.04 -19.75
CA SER A 172 6.74 -1.24 -20.59
C SER A 172 5.59 -1.17 -21.60
N THR A 173 5.80 -1.73 -22.78
CA THR A 173 4.73 -1.98 -23.77
C THR A 173 3.93 -3.25 -23.44
N GLN A 174 4.38 -4.02 -22.46
CA GLN A 174 3.74 -5.23 -21.99
C GLN A 174 3.20 -5.05 -20.58
N PRO A 175 2.20 -5.84 -20.17
CA PRO A 175 1.60 -5.73 -18.84
C PRO A 175 2.63 -5.83 -17.69
N ILE A 176 2.40 -5.02 -16.65
CA ILE A 176 3.04 -5.10 -15.35
C ILE A 176 1.92 -5.35 -14.34
N MET A 177 2.12 -6.26 -13.38
CA MET A 177 1.09 -6.64 -12.40
C MET A 177 1.69 -6.97 -11.04
N SER A 178 0.85 -6.93 -10.01
CA SER A 178 1.13 -7.45 -8.67
C SER A 178 2.48 -6.97 -8.09
N PRO A 179 2.75 -5.66 -8.02
CA PRO A 179 3.94 -5.18 -7.34
C PRO A 179 3.91 -5.53 -5.86
N ALA A 180 5.08 -5.74 -5.26
CA ALA A 180 5.24 -6.02 -3.84
C ALA A 180 6.55 -5.40 -3.34
N TRP A 181 6.49 -4.60 -2.26
CA TRP A 181 7.65 -4.00 -1.63
C TRP A 181 8.45 -5.02 -0.80
N SER A 182 9.77 -4.95 -0.89
CA SER A 182 10.63 -5.60 0.11
C SER A 182 10.44 -4.97 1.50
N PRO A 183 10.65 -5.72 2.59
CA PRO A 183 10.42 -5.22 3.95
C PRO A 183 11.27 -4.01 4.35
N ASP A 184 12.37 -3.76 3.65
CA ASP A 184 13.26 -2.60 3.83
C ASP A 184 12.92 -1.41 2.90
N GLY A 185 11.93 -1.57 2.00
CA GLY A 185 11.50 -0.55 1.05
C GLY A 185 12.52 -0.20 -0.04
N SER A 186 13.58 -1.01 -0.22
CA SER A 186 14.62 -0.77 -1.22
C SER A 186 14.30 -1.41 -2.57
N ARG A 187 13.46 -2.44 -2.61
CA ARG A 187 13.15 -3.23 -3.81
C ARG A 187 11.66 -3.40 -4.02
N LEU A 188 11.28 -3.59 -5.29
CA LEU A 188 9.96 -4.04 -5.71
C LEU A 188 10.09 -5.36 -6.48
N ALA A 189 9.29 -6.36 -6.09
CA ALA A 189 9.02 -7.52 -6.92
C ALA A 189 7.73 -7.29 -7.69
N TYR A 190 7.62 -7.74 -8.92
CA TYR A 190 6.43 -7.62 -9.76
C TYR A 190 6.41 -8.66 -10.86
N VAL A 191 5.24 -8.87 -11.45
CA VAL A 191 5.06 -9.68 -12.65
C VAL A 191 5.28 -8.79 -13.87
N SER A 192 6.19 -9.21 -14.80
CA SER A 192 6.44 -8.56 -16.09
C SER A 192 6.15 -9.52 -17.23
N PHE A 193 5.54 -9.00 -18.29
CA PHE A 193 5.33 -9.73 -19.55
C PHE A 193 6.29 -9.30 -20.67
N GLU A 194 7.33 -8.52 -20.37
CA GLU A 194 8.33 -8.07 -21.36
C GLU A 194 8.99 -9.23 -22.11
N GLY A 195 9.17 -10.39 -21.47
CA GLY A 195 9.66 -11.63 -22.08
C GLY A 195 8.61 -12.45 -22.85
N ARG A 196 7.46 -11.87 -23.20
CA ARG A 196 6.30 -12.54 -23.84
C ARG A 196 5.61 -13.62 -22.98
N ARG A 197 6.13 -13.91 -21.80
CA ARG A 197 5.59 -14.81 -20.78
C ARG A 197 5.64 -14.11 -19.44
N PRO A 198 4.75 -14.44 -18.49
CA PRO A 198 4.84 -13.86 -17.16
C PRO A 198 6.16 -14.27 -16.49
N GLN A 199 6.85 -13.29 -15.92
CA GLN A 199 8.11 -13.46 -15.19
C GLN A 199 8.02 -12.70 -13.88
N ILE A 200 8.65 -13.21 -12.83
CA ILE A 200 8.85 -12.46 -11.60
C ILE A 200 10.18 -11.69 -11.72
N VAL A 201 10.09 -10.38 -11.60
CA VAL A 201 11.24 -9.47 -11.66
C VAL A 201 11.39 -8.79 -10.29
N VAL A 202 12.62 -8.65 -9.82
CA VAL A 202 13.00 -7.81 -8.68
C VAL A 202 13.74 -6.60 -9.20
N GLN A 203 13.32 -5.42 -8.82
CA GLN A 203 13.92 -4.13 -9.21
C GLN A 203 14.37 -3.36 -7.97
N GLU A 204 15.61 -2.86 -7.99
CA GLU A 204 16.11 -1.88 -7.02
C GLU A 204 15.48 -0.52 -7.29
N VAL A 205 14.83 0.06 -6.29
CA VAL A 205 14.06 1.32 -6.47
C VAL A 205 14.95 2.52 -6.78
N TYR A 206 16.11 2.58 -6.16
CA TYR A 206 17.01 3.75 -6.28
C TYR A 206 17.91 3.72 -7.52
N THR A 207 18.35 2.54 -7.93
CA THR A 207 19.26 2.37 -9.09
C THR A 207 18.52 2.00 -10.36
N GLY A 208 17.29 1.46 -10.23
CA GLY A 208 16.55 0.90 -11.35
C GLY A 208 17.06 -0.46 -11.85
N ALA A 209 18.08 -1.03 -11.21
CA ALA A 209 18.63 -2.33 -11.60
C ALA A 209 17.57 -3.44 -11.45
N ARG A 210 17.43 -4.29 -12.47
CA ARG A 210 16.39 -5.33 -12.54
C ARG A 210 17.02 -6.71 -12.69
N ARG A 211 16.43 -7.69 -12.00
CA ARG A 211 16.79 -9.11 -12.13
C ARG A 211 15.54 -9.96 -12.24
N THR A 212 15.44 -10.78 -13.30
CA THR A 212 14.42 -11.84 -13.37
C THR A 212 14.79 -12.95 -12.38
N VAL A 213 13.87 -13.28 -11.48
CA VAL A 213 14.08 -14.30 -10.45
C VAL A 213 13.28 -15.58 -10.73
N SER A 214 12.24 -15.49 -11.58
CA SER A 214 11.52 -16.65 -12.10
C SER A 214 10.97 -16.38 -13.49
N ALA A 215 11.18 -17.32 -14.40
CA ALA A 215 10.66 -17.32 -15.78
C ALA A 215 10.27 -18.74 -16.20
N ALA A 216 9.79 -19.54 -15.26
CA ALA A 216 9.37 -20.91 -15.49
C ALA A 216 8.22 -20.99 -16.51
N PRO A 217 8.03 -22.11 -17.23
CA PRO A 217 6.86 -22.31 -18.08
C PRO A 217 5.55 -22.15 -17.31
N GLY A 218 4.52 -21.59 -17.96
CA GLY A 218 3.21 -21.36 -17.37
C GLY A 218 3.12 -20.07 -16.57
N ILE A 219 2.33 -20.09 -15.49
CA ILE A 219 2.07 -18.95 -14.62
C ILE A 219 3.31 -18.68 -13.74
N ASN A 220 3.72 -17.41 -13.67
CA ASN A 220 4.62 -16.85 -12.67
C ASN A 220 3.89 -15.61 -12.15
N GLY A 221 3.35 -15.67 -10.93
CA GLY A 221 2.39 -14.65 -10.47
C GLY A 221 2.46 -14.33 -8.99
N ALA A 222 1.90 -13.17 -8.63
CA ALA A 222 1.64 -12.73 -7.27
C ALA A 222 2.84 -12.88 -6.30
N PRO A 223 3.98 -12.22 -6.55
CA PRO A 223 5.14 -12.30 -5.67
C PRO A 223 4.85 -11.62 -4.33
N SER A 224 5.33 -12.22 -3.25
CA SER A 224 5.27 -11.69 -1.88
C SER A 224 6.59 -11.90 -1.17
N TRP A 225 7.09 -10.87 -0.50
CA TRP A 225 8.33 -10.93 0.25
C TRP A 225 8.15 -11.57 1.62
N ALA A 226 9.08 -12.45 1.98
CA ALA A 226 9.21 -12.92 3.35
C ALA A 226 9.67 -11.77 4.28
N PRO A 227 9.33 -11.82 5.59
CA PRO A 227 9.69 -10.76 6.54
C PRO A 227 11.18 -10.44 6.63
N ASN A 228 12.05 -11.41 6.31
CA ASN A 228 13.51 -11.22 6.31
C ASN A 228 14.05 -10.54 5.03
N GLY A 229 13.22 -10.31 4.01
CA GLY A 229 13.62 -9.69 2.74
C GLY A 229 14.56 -10.52 1.86
N GLN A 230 14.81 -11.79 2.19
CA GLN A 230 15.73 -12.66 1.45
C GLN A 230 15.01 -13.72 0.60
N ARG A 231 13.71 -13.89 0.82
CA ARG A 231 12.89 -14.92 0.17
C ARG A 231 11.61 -14.34 -0.42
N LEU A 232 11.18 -14.90 -1.53
CA LEU A 232 9.87 -14.63 -2.13
C LEU A 232 8.99 -15.87 -2.08
N ALA A 233 7.68 -15.71 -1.83
CA ALA A 233 6.67 -16.65 -2.21
C ALA A 233 5.95 -16.15 -3.47
N PHE A 234 5.55 -17.04 -4.34
CA PHE A 234 4.83 -16.72 -5.57
C PHE A 234 4.10 -17.93 -6.14
N THR A 235 3.22 -17.70 -7.09
CA THR A 235 2.47 -18.74 -7.78
C THR A 235 3.23 -19.22 -9.01
N LEU A 236 3.45 -20.53 -9.14
CA LEU A 236 3.94 -21.17 -10.36
C LEU A 236 3.01 -22.29 -10.81
N SER A 237 2.91 -22.52 -12.13
CA SER A 237 2.21 -23.67 -12.70
C SER A 237 3.14 -24.57 -13.53
N LYS A 238 4.45 -24.53 -13.29
CA LYS A 238 5.46 -25.29 -14.04
C LYS A 238 5.28 -26.82 -13.95
N ASP A 239 4.66 -27.30 -12.88
CA ASP A 239 4.45 -28.73 -12.61
C ASP A 239 2.97 -29.15 -12.80
N GLY A 240 2.18 -28.37 -13.59
CA GLY A 240 0.80 -28.67 -13.95
C GLY A 240 -0.17 -27.56 -13.56
N ASN A 241 -0.81 -27.64 -12.38
CA ASN A 241 -1.69 -26.59 -11.87
C ASN A 241 -0.93 -25.52 -11.07
N PRO A 242 -1.54 -24.34 -10.85
CA PRO A 242 -0.96 -23.31 -10.02
C PRO A 242 -0.79 -23.75 -8.57
N GLU A 243 0.44 -23.59 -8.06
CA GLU A 243 0.83 -23.92 -6.70
C GLU A 243 1.70 -22.83 -6.09
N ILE A 244 1.83 -22.79 -4.78
CA ILE A 244 2.69 -21.86 -4.08
C ILE A 244 4.11 -22.40 -4.00
N TYR A 245 5.06 -21.57 -4.40
CA TYR A 245 6.48 -21.84 -4.30
C TYR A 245 7.16 -20.74 -3.48
N SER A 246 8.23 -21.10 -2.80
CA SER A 246 9.15 -20.13 -2.19
C SER A 246 10.51 -20.20 -2.86
N LEU A 247 11.16 -19.04 -3.03
CA LEU A 247 12.49 -18.91 -3.58
C LEU A 247 13.36 -18.06 -2.66
N ASP A 248 14.46 -18.61 -2.21
CA ASP A 248 15.55 -17.84 -1.64
C ASP A 248 16.28 -17.09 -2.77
N LEU A 249 16.45 -15.78 -2.63
CA LEU A 249 17.06 -14.96 -3.70
C LEU A 249 18.54 -15.27 -3.94
N GLY A 250 19.19 -15.99 -3.05
CA GLY A 250 20.54 -16.53 -3.22
C GLY A 250 20.57 -17.91 -3.90
N SER A 251 19.40 -18.54 -4.15
CA SER A 251 19.28 -19.86 -4.76
C SER A 251 18.58 -19.78 -6.12
N PRO A 252 18.96 -20.60 -7.11
CA PRO A 252 18.25 -20.66 -8.40
C PRO A 252 16.97 -21.50 -8.34
N ASN A 253 16.75 -22.31 -7.28
CA ASN A 253 15.73 -23.35 -7.26
C ASN A 253 14.57 -22.99 -6.32
N PRO A 254 13.35 -22.77 -6.84
CA PRO A 254 12.17 -22.58 -6.00
C PRO A 254 11.74 -23.91 -5.36
N VAL A 255 11.35 -23.81 -4.08
CA VAL A 255 10.80 -24.91 -3.29
C VAL A 255 9.27 -24.85 -3.33
N ARG A 256 8.62 -25.94 -3.69
CA ARG A 256 7.16 -26.06 -3.72
C ARG A 256 6.62 -26.21 -2.28
N LEU A 257 5.66 -25.35 -1.91
CA LEU A 257 5.02 -25.38 -0.58
C LEU A 257 3.67 -26.08 -0.58
N THR A 258 2.91 -25.95 -1.67
CA THR A 258 1.61 -26.62 -1.80
C THR A 258 1.64 -27.68 -2.88
N ASN A 259 0.80 -28.71 -2.73
CA ASN A 259 0.72 -29.82 -3.66
C ASN A 259 -0.71 -30.40 -3.68
N GLY A 260 -1.26 -30.59 -4.86
CA GLY A 260 -2.61 -31.12 -5.02
C GLY A 260 -3.20 -30.83 -6.39
N SER A 261 -4.51 -31.04 -6.52
CA SER A 261 -5.30 -30.72 -7.72
C SER A 261 -5.97 -29.34 -7.66
N ALA A 262 -5.92 -28.68 -6.51
CA ALA A 262 -6.50 -27.37 -6.30
C ALA A 262 -5.65 -26.27 -6.94
N ILE A 263 -6.27 -25.14 -7.26
CA ILE A 263 -5.58 -23.92 -7.69
C ILE A 263 -5.18 -23.15 -6.45
N ASP A 264 -3.87 -23.10 -6.18
CA ASP A 264 -3.28 -22.33 -5.08
C ASP A 264 -2.56 -21.11 -5.65
N THR A 265 -2.94 -19.91 -5.17
CA THR A 265 -2.45 -18.64 -5.73
C THR A 265 -2.38 -17.52 -4.69
N GLU A 266 -1.75 -16.39 -5.06
CA GLU A 266 -1.74 -15.16 -4.26
C GLU A 266 -1.19 -15.35 -2.84
N PRO A 267 0.03 -15.90 -2.68
CA PRO A 267 0.63 -16.09 -1.38
C PRO A 267 0.99 -14.77 -0.70
N VAL A 268 0.85 -14.71 0.62
CA VAL A 268 1.37 -13.64 1.47
C VAL A 268 1.97 -14.21 2.74
N TRP A 269 3.15 -13.71 3.13
CA TRP A 269 3.82 -14.16 4.34
C TRP A 269 3.18 -13.55 5.58
N LEU A 270 3.05 -14.34 6.63
CA LEU A 270 2.81 -13.90 8.00
C LEU A 270 4.14 -13.56 8.69
N PRO A 271 4.13 -12.73 9.76
CA PRO A 271 5.34 -12.43 10.53
C PRO A 271 6.04 -13.67 11.13
N ASP A 272 5.30 -14.74 11.39
CA ASP A 272 5.84 -16.00 11.93
C ASP A 272 6.45 -16.92 10.85
N GLY A 273 6.49 -16.46 9.60
CA GLY A 273 7.06 -17.20 8.47
C GLY A 273 6.10 -18.21 7.83
N SER A 274 4.86 -18.37 8.30
CA SER A 274 3.85 -19.12 7.58
C SER A 274 3.29 -18.30 6.40
N VAL A 275 2.59 -18.96 5.48
CA VAL A 275 2.05 -18.36 4.26
C VAL A 275 0.54 -18.49 4.22
N VAL A 276 -0.16 -17.39 4.01
CA VAL A 276 -1.60 -17.36 3.67
C VAL A 276 -1.72 -17.29 2.16
N PHE A 277 -2.66 -18.00 1.58
CA PHE A 277 -2.87 -18.06 0.14
C PHE A 277 -4.35 -18.32 -0.20
N THR A 278 -4.72 -18.02 -1.43
CA THR A 278 -6.03 -18.34 -1.99
C THR A 278 -6.02 -19.76 -2.55
N SER A 279 -7.05 -20.58 -2.22
CA SER A 279 -7.19 -21.94 -2.72
C SER A 279 -8.65 -22.30 -2.96
N ASP A 280 -8.92 -23.04 -4.03
CA ASP A 280 -10.26 -23.60 -4.34
C ASP A 280 -10.44 -25.05 -3.86
N ARG A 281 -9.53 -25.59 -3.02
CA ARG A 281 -9.56 -26.98 -2.50
C ARG A 281 -10.84 -27.35 -1.75
N GLY A 282 -11.58 -26.34 -1.25
CA GLY A 282 -12.90 -26.52 -0.61
C GLY A 282 -14.08 -26.34 -1.57
N GLY A 283 -13.85 -26.36 -2.90
CA GLY A 283 -14.86 -26.17 -3.94
C GLY A 283 -15.03 -24.74 -4.44
N SER A 284 -14.54 -23.74 -3.69
CA SER A 284 -14.53 -22.32 -4.08
C SER A 284 -13.36 -21.58 -3.42
N PRO A 285 -12.91 -20.45 -4.01
CA PRO A 285 -11.76 -19.72 -3.49
C PRO A 285 -11.96 -19.23 -2.05
N GLN A 286 -11.07 -19.69 -1.17
CA GLN A 286 -11.00 -19.30 0.23
C GLN A 286 -9.55 -19.12 0.65
N LEU A 287 -9.32 -18.48 1.79
CA LEU A 287 -8.00 -18.30 2.34
C LEU A 287 -7.59 -19.50 3.19
N TYR A 288 -6.38 -19.96 2.96
CA TYR A 288 -5.74 -21.05 3.69
C TYR A 288 -4.38 -20.59 4.21
N ARG A 289 -3.91 -21.20 5.27
CA ARG A 289 -2.58 -21.02 5.86
C ARG A 289 -1.79 -22.31 5.80
N ILE A 290 -0.50 -22.20 5.48
CA ILE A 290 0.44 -23.32 5.47
C ILE A 290 1.73 -22.92 6.21
N GLY A 291 2.43 -23.86 6.81
CA GLY A 291 3.71 -23.63 7.46
C GLY A 291 4.80 -23.19 6.48
N PRO A 292 5.93 -22.65 6.98
CA PRO A 292 7.02 -22.11 6.14
C PRO A 292 7.74 -23.18 5.30
N GLY A 293 7.62 -24.43 5.67
CA GLY A 293 8.15 -25.61 4.95
C GLY A 293 7.11 -26.39 4.16
N GLY A 294 5.86 -25.88 4.04
CA GLY A 294 4.76 -26.63 3.45
C GLY A 294 4.01 -27.47 4.49
N GLY A 295 3.33 -28.54 4.05
CA GLY A 295 2.55 -29.47 4.88
C GLY A 295 1.04 -29.31 4.74
N ALA A 296 0.27 -29.58 5.80
CA ALA A 296 -1.19 -29.49 5.78
C ALA A 296 -1.65 -28.03 5.80
N ALA A 297 -2.51 -27.66 4.85
CA ALA A 297 -3.09 -26.33 4.78
C ALA A 297 -4.35 -26.23 5.66
N GLN A 298 -4.43 -25.20 6.47
CA GLN A 298 -5.57 -24.89 7.33
C GLN A 298 -6.44 -23.80 6.71
N ARG A 299 -7.75 -24.04 6.59
CA ARG A 299 -8.72 -23.02 6.12
C ARG A 299 -8.89 -21.91 7.15
N LEU A 300 -8.89 -20.67 6.68
CA LEU A 300 -9.03 -19.46 7.52
C LEU A 300 -10.39 -18.78 7.37
N THR A 301 -10.98 -18.78 6.16
CA THR A 301 -12.23 -18.07 5.87
C THR A 301 -13.38 -19.03 5.61
N PHE A 302 -14.56 -18.69 6.15
CA PHE A 302 -15.77 -19.50 6.08
C PHE A 302 -16.99 -18.70 5.60
N GLU A 303 -16.91 -17.35 5.62
CA GLU A 303 -17.97 -16.45 5.21
C GLU A 303 -18.00 -16.30 3.70
N GLY A 304 -19.18 -16.48 3.10
CA GLY A 304 -19.42 -16.37 1.66
C GLY A 304 -18.76 -17.47 0.85
N SER A 305 -18.90 -17.36 -0.48
CA SER A 305 -18.41 -18.36 -1.43
C SER A 305 -17.08 -18.00 -2.08
N TYR A 306 -16.54 -16.79 -1.83
CA TYR A 306 -15.30 -16.32 -2.47
C TYR A 306 -14.56 -15.35 -1.55
N ASN A 307 -13.35 -15.72 -1.20
CA ASN A 307 -12.37 -14.90 -0.50
C ASN A 307 -11.00 -15.11 -1.15
N ALA A 308 -10.36 -14.06 -1.65
CA ALA A 308 -9.13 -14.12 -2.43
C ALA A 308 -8.24 -12.89 -2.20
N LYS A 309 -7.04 -12.89 -2.77
CA LYS A 309 -6.07 -11.79 -2.70
C LYS A 309 -5.81 -11.33 -1.27
N PRO A 310 -5.31 -12.21 -0.40
CA PRO A 310 -5.02 -11.86 0.97
C PRO A 310 -3.88 -10.82 1.04
N THR A 311 -3.97 -9.95 2.03
CA THR A 311 -2.86 -9.16 2.56
C THR A 311 -2.89 -9.23 4.07
N VAL A 312 -1.73 -9.12 4.72
CA VAL A 312 -1.59 -9.29 6.17
C VAL A 312 -1.11 -7.98 6.79
N SER A 313 -1.71 -7.59 7.92
CA SER A 313 -1.20 -6.44 8.69
C SER A 313 0.21 -6.73 9.23
N PRO A 314 1.07 -5.71 9.40
CA PRO A 314 2.46 -5.91 9.83
C PRO A 314 2.63 -6.65 11.15
N ASP A 315 1.63 -6.57 12.04
CA ASP A 315 1.57 -7.29 13.32
C ASP A 315 0.99 -8.71 13.21
N GLY A 316 0.54 -9.11 12.00
CA GLY A 316 -0.09 -10.41 11.75
C GLY A 316 -1.51 -10.55 12.31
N ARG A 317 -2.08 -9.50 12.90
CA ARG A 317 -3.40 -9.56 13.56
C ARG A 317 -4.55 -9.61 12.56
N TYR A 318 -4.46 -8.88 11.47
CA TYR A 318 -5.54 -8.76 10.48
C TYR A 318 -5.13 -9.34 9.14
N ILE A 319 -6.08 -10.00 8.47
CA ILE A 319 -5.98 -10.35 7.06
C ILE A 319 -7.08 -9.58 6.32
N ALA A 320 -6.69 -8.73 5.37
CA ALA A 320 -7.63 -8.13 4.43
C ALA A 320 -7.67 -8.96 3.15
N MET A 321 -8.80 -8.96 2.48
CA MET A 321 -9.06 -9.79 1.31
C MET A 321 -10.12 -9.18 0.39
N VAL A 322 -10.17 -9.65 -0.83
CA VAL A 322 -11.31 -9.47 -1.73
C VAL A 322 -12.36 -10.50 -1.37
N HIS A 323 -13.53 -10.03 -0.99
CA HIS A 323 -14.71 -10.83 -0.63
C HIS A 323 -15.81 -10.63 -1.66
N GLN A 324 -16.44 -11.71 -2.12
CA GLN A 324 -17.58 -11.63 -3.04
C GLN A 324 -18.90 -11.78 -2.30
N ARG A 325 -19.82 -10.86 -2.55
CA ARG A 325 -21.22 -10.93 -2.12
C ARG A 325 -22.13 -10.45 -3.25
N ASN A 326 -23.14 -11.26 -3.61
CA ASN A 326 -24.09 -10.95 -4.68
C ASN A 326 -23.40 -10.53 -6.00
N SER A 327 -22.40 -11.31 -6.44
CA SER A 327 -21.59 -11.07 -7.65
C SER A 327 -20.82 -9.75 -7.68
N ARG A 328 -20.66 -9.09 -6.54
CA ARG A 328 -19.86 -7.86 -6.36
C ARG A 328 -18.70 -8.11 -5.42
N PHE A 329 -17.60 -7.36 -5.61
CA PHE A 329 -16.37 -7.52 -4.86
C PHE A 329 -16.17 -6.39 -3.86
N TYR A 330 -15.81 -6.74 -2.65
CA TYR A 330 -15.62 -5.85 -1.52
C TYR A 330 -14.28 -6.13 -0.83
N ILE A 331 -13.74 -5.14 -0.12
CA ILE A 331 -12.68 -5.40 0.84
C ILE A 331 -13.31 -5.84 2.15
N ALA A 332 -12.86 -7.00 2.64
CA ALA A 332 -13.21 -7.52 3.95
C ALA A 332 -11.96 -7.73 4.80
N VAL A 333 -12.12 -7.77 6.10
CA VAL A 333 -11.06 -8.01 7.09
C VAL A 333 -11.47 -9.11 8.04
N LEU A 334 -10.55 -10.04 8.30
CA LEU A 334 -10.60 -11.06 9.34
C LEU A 334 -9.63 -10.68 10.46
N ASP A 335 -10.11 -10.52 11.69
CA ASP A 335 -9.27 -10.45 12.88
C ASP A 335 -8.86 -11.87 13.28
N MET A 336 -7.57 -12.17 13.20
CA MET A 336 -7.04 -13.51 13.45
C MET A 336 -7.15 -13.93 14.93
N LYS A 337 -7.19 -12.95 15.85
CA LYS A 337 -7.31 -13.19 17.30
C LYS A 337 -8.77 -13.49 17.71
N THR A 338 -9.70 -12.64 17.25
CA THR A 338 -11.13 -12.74 17.64
C THR A 338 -11.96 -13.56 16.66
N ARG A 339 -11.42 -13.87 15.49
CA ARG A 339 -12.09 -14.53 14.36
C ARG A 339 -13.25 -13.71 13.79
N GLN A 340 -13.34 -12.43 14.13
CA GLN A 340 -14.37 -11.54 13.63
C GLN A 340 -14.10 -11.19 12.17
N PHE A 341 -15.09 -11.43 11.31
CA PHE A 341 -15.08 -11.06 9.89
C PHE A 341 -15.93 -9.79 9.66
N ARG A 342 -15.41 -8.84 8.90
CA ARG A 342 -16.11 -7.58 8.58
C ARG A 342 -15.91 -7.19 7.13
N VAL A 343 -16.98 -6.80 6.45
CA VAL A 343 -16.93 -6.17 5.12
C VAL A 343 -16.79 -4.65 5.33
N LEU A 344 -15.76 -4.05 4.74
CA LEU A 344 -15.40 -2.64 4.98
C LEU A 344 -15.96 -1.69 3.92
N THR A 345 -15.99 -2.12 2.64
CA THR A 345 -16.38 -1.26 1.53
C THR A 345 -17.85 -1.43 1.17
N SER A 346 -18.44 -0.41 0.52
CA SER A 346 -19.84 -0.44 0.03
C SER A 346 -19.96 -0.47 -1.49
N GLY A 347 -18.84 -0.23 -2.23
CA GLY A 347 -18.77 -0.37 -3.70
C GLY A 347 -18.77 -1.84 -4.13
N GLY A 348 -18.75 -2.12 -5.41
CA GLY A 348 -18.85 -3.50 -5.92
C GLY A 348 -17.72 -3.93 -6.85
N LEU A 349 -16.58 -3.22 -6.87
CA LEU A 349 -15.43 -3.47 -7.74
C LEU A 349 -14.09 -3.41 -6.99
N ALA A 350 -14.11 -3.58 -5.66
CA ALA A 350 -12.90 -3.47 -4.85
C ALA A 350 -11.94 -4.63 -5.11
N ASP A 351 -10.66 -4.33 -5.30
CA ASP A 351 -9.61 -5.28 -5.65
C ASP A 351 -8.25 -4.89 -5.08
N SER A 352 -7.33 -5.86 -4.99
CA SER A 352 -5.91 -5.71 -4.65
C SER A 352 -5.68 -4.89 -3.36
N PRO A 353 -6.22 -5.33 -2.20
CA PRO A 353 -5.98 -4.63 -0.94
C PRO A 353 -4.54 -4.76 -0.47
N THR A 354 -4.00 -3.72 0.17
CA THR A 354 -2.70 -3.75 0.84
C THR A 354 -2.73 -2.92 2.11
N PHE A 355 -2.22 -3.46 3.21
CA PHE A 355 -2.11 -2.73 4.46
C PHE A 355 -1.05 -1.62 4.39
N ALA A 356 -1.35 -0.50 5.03
CA ALA A 356 -0.35 0.49 5.41
C ALA A 356 0.60 -0.07 6.49
N PRO A 357 1.84 0.45 6.61
CA PRO A 357 2.85 -0.11 7.51
C PRO A 357 2.52 0.03 9.01
N ASN A 358 1.55 0.86 9.40
CA ASN A 358 1.02 0.89 10.77
C ASN A 358 -0.14 -0.10 11.02
N GLY A 359 -0.59 -0.83 9.99
CA GLY A 359 -1.69 -1.78 10.10
C GLY A 359 -3.08 -1.16 10.31
N ARG A 360 -3.23 0.19 10.16
CA ARG A 360 -4.48 0.90 10.43
C ARG A 360 -5.29 1.24 9.19
N MET A 361 -4.63 1.33 8.05
CA MET A 361 -5.25 1.66 6.77
C MET A 361 -5.00 0.54 5.75
N ILE A 362 -5.93 0.40 4.81
CA ILE A 362 -5.85 -0.52 3.67
C ILE A 362 -6.07 0.31 2.41
N ILE A 363 -5.09 0.32 1.50
CA ILE A 363 -5.24 0.85 0.14
C ILE A 363 -5.74 -0.25 -0.78
N TYR A 364 -6.63 0.09 -1.71
CA TYR A 364 -7.21 -0.85 -2.68
C TYR A 364 -7.60 -0.12 -3.98
N SER A 365 -7.87 -0.86 -5.04
CA SER A 365 -8.40 -0.33 -6.30
C SER A 365 -9.90 -0.62 -6.42
N ASP A 366 -10.66 0.27 -7.04
CA ASP A 366 -12.04 0.03 -7.47
C ASP A 366 -12.16 -0.22 -8.99
N GLY A 367 -11.03 -0.53 -9.63
CA GLY A 367 -10.91 -0.74 -11.07
C GLY A 367 -10.68 0.55 -11.88
N GLN A 368 -10.85 1.71 -11.27
CA GLN A 368 -10.57 3.02 -11.89
C GLN A 368 -9.63 3.88 -11.04
N ARG A 369 -9.85 3.89 -9.73
CA ARG A 369 -9.15 4.74 -8.76
C ARG A 369 -8.50 3.90 -7.67
N LEU A 370 -7.58 4.52 -6.97
CA LEU A 370 -7.11 4.02 -5.69
C LEU A 370 -7.95 4.64 -4.58
N ASN A 371 -8.21 3.84 -3.58
CA ASN A 371 -8.96 4.23 -2.39
C ASN A 371 -8.25 3.69 -1.17
N ALA A 372 -8.43 4.31 -0.01
CA ALA A 372 -8.01 3.73 1.25
C ALA A 372 -9.15 3.75 2.26
N ILE A 373 -9.13 2.76 3.14
CA ILE A 373 -10.12 2.61 4.21
C ILE A 373 -9.42 2.18 5.49
N SER A 374 -9.85 2.72 6.63
CA SER A 374 -9.34 2.24 7.91
C SER A 374 -9.87 0.84 8.24
N VAL A 375 -9.09 0.09 9.03
CA VAL A 375 -9.43 -1.30 9.40
C VAL A 375 -10.77 -1.39 10.13
N ASP A 376 -11.18 -0.32 10.83
CA ASP A 376 -12.50 -0.23 11.48
C ASP A 376 -13.61 0.26 10.53
N GLY A 377 -13.26 0.70 9.31
CA GLY A 377 -14.18 1.22 8.30
C GLY A 377 -14.61 2.67 8.50
N GLY A 378 -14.09 3.35 9.53
CA GLY A 378 -14.51 4.71 9.91
C GLY A 378 -13.95 5.82 9.02
N VAL A 379 -12.74 5.66 8.50
CA VAL A 379 -12.06 6.64 7.64
C VAL A 379 -11.96 6.12 6.22
N LYS A 380 -12.35 6.94 5.24
CA LYS A 380 -12.21 6.64 3.81
C LYS A 380 -11.46 7.77 3.12
N GLN A 381 -10.59 7.41 2.18
CA GLN A 381 -9.80 8.33 1.38
C GLN A 381 -9.89 7.90 -0.08
N ASP A 382 -10.13 8.85 -0.98
CA ASP A 382 -10.17 8.63 -2.41
C ASP A 382 -8.94 9.31 -3.05
N PHE A 383 -8.18 8.56 -3.83
CA PHE A 383 -7.03 9.07 -4.58
C PHE A 383 -7.48 9.47 -5.97
N VAL A 384 -7.52 10.75 -6.25
CA VAL A 384 -7.89 11.25 -7.58
C VAL A 384 -6.67 11.19 -8.50
N LEU A 385 -6.62 10.18 -9.37
CA LEU A 385 -5.59 9.98 -10.39
C LEU A 385 -6.10 10.41 -11.76
N ARG A 386 -5.24 11.00 -12.59
CA ARG A 386 -5.50 11.10 -14.01
C ARG A 386 -5.18 9.75 -14.67
N GLY A 387 -6.21 8.93 -14.87
CA GLY A 387 -6.10 7.60 -15.47
C GLY A 387 -6.46 6.47 -14.50
N ARG A 388 -6.54 5.25 -15.05
CA ARG A 388 -6.84 4.05 -14.25
C ARG A 388 -5.60 3.59 -13.51
N ALA A 389 -5.72 3.41 -12.20
CA ALA A 389 -4.67 2.82 -11.37
C ALA A 389 -5.16 1.51 -10.76
N ARG A 390 -4.24 0.56 -10.63
CA ARG A 390 -4.49 -0.77 -10.07
C ARG A 390 -3.29 -1.29 -9.30
N ASP A 391 -3.49 -2.39 -8.62
CA ASP A 391 -2.48 -3.12 -7.85
C ASP A 391 -1.67 -2.18 -6.95
N PRO A 392 -2.34 -1.35 -6.09
CA PRO A 392 -1.62 -0.49 -5.18
C PRO A 392 -0.91 -1.31 -4.11
N VAL A 393 0.29 -0.88 -3.72
CA VAL A 393 1.01 -1.44 -2.59
C VAL A 393 1.60 -0.33 -1.74
N TRP A 394 1.39 -0.41 -0.43
CA TRP A 394 1.95 0.54 0.51
C TRP A 394 3.37 0.13 0.90
N ALA A 395 4.31 1.07 0.85
CA ALA A 395 5.68 0.82 1.25
C ALA A 395 5.78 0.63 2.77
N PRO A 396 6.74 -0.17 3.26
CA PRO A 396 7.08 -0.19 4.67
C PRO A 396 7.66 1.17 5.10
N TYR A 397 7.78 1.37 6.40
CA TYR A 397 8.53 2.53 6.91
C TYR A 397 9.96 2.52 6.39
N SER A 398 10.44 3.68 5.93
CA SER A 398 11.87 3.86 5.60
C SER A 398 12.69 3.68 6.88
N ARG A 399 13.73 2.85 6.79
CA ARG A 399 14.71 2.70 7.88
C ARG A 399 15.65 3.88 7.94
#